data_cabc9955e54c9582984c0a4842048c20
#
_entry.id   cabc9955e54c9582984c0a4842048c20
#
_cell.length_a   1.000
_cell.length_b   1.000
_cell.length_c   1.000
_cell.angle_alpha   90.00
_cell.angle_beta   90.00
_cell.angle_gamma   90.00
#
_symmetry.space_group_name_H-M   'P 1'
#
loop_
_entity.id
_entity.type
_entity.pdbx_description
1 polymer ?
#
loop_
_entity_poly.entity_id
_entity_poly.type
_entity_poly.pdbx_seq_one_letter_code
_entity_poly.pdbx_strand_id
1 'polypeptide(L)'
;NDTAIMQHATLEENIQLIRNVLKTQNQLIREIINPDVRQVPRQIVFFSETEEFFYGSKETPGLIGEPELDGVTLMLSDNNHGSTRTLPSPEMRSHPGGYGMYYHMDMHGGPHSFEWVGATYLPKVWEEMTAAYEDGVREIWVTNIGDIDTQEFGLSYFLDLAYDIDAWGGQDQISGIESFRD
;
A
#
# COMPACT_ATOMS: atom_id res chain seq x y z
N ASN A 1 5.02 -13.91 -7.27
CA ASN A 1 4.31 -14.80 -8.17
C ASN A 1 2.90 -14.26 -8.40
N ASP A 2 2.73 -13.56 -9.49
CA ASP A 2 1.59 -12.71 -9.82
C ASP A 2 0.40 -13.50 -10.41
N THR A 3 0.23 -14.72 -9.94
CA THR A 3 -0.83 -15.61 -10.43
C THR A 3 -2.07 -15.46 -9.58
N ALA A 4 -3.22 -15.38 -10.21
CA ALA A 4 -4.52 -15.46 -9.53
C ALA A 4 -4.56 -16.65 -8.55
N ILE A 5 -5.17 -16.44 -7.40
CA ILE A 5 -5.17 -17.39 -6.28
C ILE A 5 -5.72 -18.75 -6.70
N MET A 6 -6.76 -18.76 -7.53
CA MET A 6 -7.27 -19.94 -8.17
C MET A 6 -7.49 -19.67 -9.66
N GLN A 7 -6.73 -20.34 -10.51
CA GLN A 7 -6.99 -20.28 -11.95
C GLN A 7 -8.38 -20.86 -12.25
N HIS A 8 -9.13 -20.17 -13.10
CA HIS A 8 -10.49 -20.54 -13.51
C HIS A 8 -11.59 -20.39 -12.45
N ALA A 9 -11.30 -19.87 -11.25
CA ALA A 9 -12.34 -19.54 -10.29
C ALA A 9 -13.03 -18.22 -10.63
N THR A 10 -14.28 -18.10 -10.25
CA THR A 10 -15.02 -16.85 -10.34
C THR A 10 -14.51 -15.84 -9.32
N LEU A 11 -14.86 -14.56 -9.50
CA LEU A 11 -14.56 -13.49 -8.53
C LEU A 11 -15.11 -13.84 -7.14
N GLU A 12 -16.34 -14.35 -7.06
CA GLU A 12 -16.98 -14.74 -5.82
C GLU A 12 -16.23 -15.88 -5.11
N GLU A 13 -15.80 -16.91 -5.84
CA GLU A 13 -15.04 -18.03 -5.28
C GLU A 13 -13.68 -17.57 -4.73
N ASN A 14 -12.99 -16.68 -5.43
CA ASN A 14 -11.72 -16.10 -4.95
C ASN A 14 -11.93 -15.25 -3.71
N ILE A 15 -12.93 -14.37 -3.68
CA ILE A 15 -13.28 -13.57 -2.50
C ILE A 15 -13.63 -14.47 -1.33
N GLN A 16 -14.42 -15.52 -1.54
CA GLN A 16 -14.80 -16.47 -0.49
C GLN A 16 -13.59 -17.26 0.04
N LEU A 17 -12.64 -17.62 -0.82
CA LEU A 17 -11.40 -18.24 -0.39
C LEU A 17 -10.61 -17.33 0.55
N ILE A 18 -10.40 -16.06 0.16
CA ILE A 18 -9.68 -15.08 0.99
C ILE A 18 -10.42 -14.88 2.32
N ARG A 19 -11.73 -14.75 2.29
CA ARG A 19 -12.56 -14.64 3.50
C ARG A 19 -12.36 -15.83 4.46
N ASN A 20 -12.30 -17.05 3.94
CA ASN A 20 -12.03 -18.24 4.75
C ASN A 20 -10.62 -18.26 5.31
N VAL A 21 -9.61 -17.82 4.54
CA VAL A 21 -8.23 -17.69 5.01
C VAL A 21 -8.14 -16.68 6.16
N LEU A 22 -8.75 -15.51 6.01
CA LEU A 22 -8.76 -14.47 7.05
C LEU A 22 -9.44 -14.97 8.34
N LYS A 23 -10.58 -15.68 8.23
CA LYS A 23 -11.25 -16.30 9.38
C LYS A 23 -10.35 -17.27 10.11
N THR A 24 -9.70 -18.17 9.37
CA THR A 24 -8.78 -19.16 9.94
C THR A 24 -7.58 -18.50 10.60
N GLN A 25 -6.96 -17.51 9.95
CA GLN A 25 -5.87 -16.74 10.55
C GLN A 25 -6.30 -16.05 11.84
N ASN A 26 -7.45 -15.37 11.83
CA ASN A 26 -7.98 -14.69 13.00
C ASN A 26 -8.27 -15.67 14.16
N GLN A 27 -8.77 -16.86 13.85
CA GLN A 27 -8.98 -17.90 14.84
C GLN A 27 -7.65 -18.36 15.48
N LEU A 28 -6.66 -18.69 14.66
CA LEU A 28 -5.34 -19.11 15.14
C LEU A 28 -4.65 -18.04 15.98
N ILE A 29 -4.76 -16.77 15.55
CA ILE A 29 -4.21 -15.64 16.30
C ILE A 29 -4.87 -15.52 17.68
N ARG A 30 -6.21 -15.63 17.75
CA ARG A 30 -6.93 -15.58 19.03
C ARG A 30 -6.55 -16.71 19.96
N GLU A 31 -6.33 -17.90 19.44
CA GLU A 31 -6.03 -19.09 20.23
C GLU A 31 -4.57 -19.11 20.72
N ILE A 32 -3.64 -18.60 19.91
CA ILE A 32 -2.20 -18.82 20.13
C ILE A 32 -1.48 -17.54 20.59
N ILE A 33 -1.89 -16.37 20.11
CA ILE A 33 -1.13 -15.11 20.28
C ILE A 33 -1.85 -14.15 21.21
N ASN A 34 -3.04 -13.68 20.82
CA ASN A 34 -3.80 -12.70 21.58
C ASN A 34 -5.30 -12.88 21.35
N PRO A 35 -6.13 -13.02 22.37
CA PRO A 35 -7.59 -13.10 22.25
C PRO A 35 -8.22 -11.91 21.53
N ASP A 36 -7.65 -10.70 21.66
CA ASP A 36 -8.02 -9.54 20.85
C ASP A 36 -7.10 -9.44 19.63
N VAL A 37 -7.56 -9.99 18.52
CA VAL A 37 -6.83 -10.05 17.27
C VAL A 37 -6.47 -8.67 16.71
N ARG A 38 -7.18 -7.62 17.09
CA ARG A 38 -6.93 -6.23 16.64
C ARG A 38 -5.66 -5.64 17.24
N GLN A 39 -5.17 -6.20 18.35
CA GLN A 39 -3.92 -5.79 18.96
C GLN A 39 -2.68 -6.45 18.35
N VAL A 40 -2.87 -7.37 17.43
CA VAL A 40 -1.78 -8.03 16.71
C VAL A 40 -1.56 -7.29 15.38
N PRO A 41 -0.40 -6.67 15.17
CA PRO A 41 -0.09 -5.99 13.92
C PRO A 41 -0.23 -6.93 12.72
N ARG A 42 -1.06 -6.56 11.77
CA ARG A 42 -1.33 -7.34 10.55
C ARG A 42 -1.50 -6.41 9.39
N GLN A 43 -1.10 -6.87 8.24
CA GLN A 43 -1.31 -6.16 6.98
C GLN A 43 -1.73 -7.12 5.88
N ILE A 44 -2.46 -6.62 4.90
CA ILE A 44 -2.76 -7.30 3.66
C ILE A 44 -2.48 -6.35 2.49
N VAL A 45 -1.85 -6.84 1.44
CA VAL A 45 -1.51 -6.05 0.27
C VAL A 45 -2.54 -6.31 -0.84
N PHE A 46 -3.14 -5.25 -1.34
CA PHE A 46 -3.99 -5.26 -2.51
C PHE A 46 -3.21 -4.71 -3.69
N PHE A 47 -2.52 -5.60 -4.37
CA PHE A 47 -1.85 -5.30 -5.60
C PHE A 47 -2.80 -5.39 -6.80
N SER A 48 -2.38 -4.95 -7.99
CA SER A 48 -3.24 -4.83 -9.17
C SER A 48 -4.12 -6.05 -9.43
N GLU A 49 -3.57 -7.25 -9.26
CA GLU A 49 -4.27 -8.52 -9.51
C GLU A 49 -5.28 -8.90 -8.42
N THR A 50 -5.21 -8.27 -7.27
CA THR A 50 -6.06 -8.57 -6.11
C THR A 50 -6.98 -7.42 -5.69
N GLU A 51 -6.85 -6.27 -6.32
CA GLU A 51 -7.73 -5.11 -6.05
C GLU A 51 -9.21 -5.46 -6.26
N GLU A 52 -9.53 -6.24 -7.29
CA GLU A 52 -10.90 -6.66 -7.56
C GLU A 52 -11.52 -7.49 -6.44
N PHE A 53 -10.71 -8.24 -5.68
CA PHE A 53 -11.20 -9.01 -4.54
C PHE A 53 -11.56 -8.10 -3.36
N PHE A 54 -10.89 -6.97 -3.25
CA PHE A 54 -11.15 -6.00 -2.19
C PHE A 54 -12.37 -5.14 -2.51
N TYR A 55 -12.42 -4.57 -3.70
CA TYR A 55 -13.52 -3.69 -4.10
C TYR A 55 -14.77 -4.47 -4.54
N GLY A 56 -14.58 -5.65 -5.09
CA GLY A 56 -15.66 -6.44 -5.68
C GLY A 56 -16.19 -5.84 -6.98
N SER A 57 -17.42 -6.19 -7.29
CA SER A 57 -18.17 -5.71 -8.44
C SER A 57 -19.58 -5.28 -8.03
N LYS A 58 -20.39 -4.80 -8.99
CA LYS A 58 -21.81 -4.48 -8.75
C LYS A 58 -22.62 -5.70 -8.29
N GLU A 59 -22.23 -6.89 -8.69
CA GLU A 59 -22.94 -8.14 -8.45
C GLU A 59 -22.31 -8.94 -7.30
N THR A 60 -21.01 -8.76 -7.06
CA THR A 60 -20.24 -9.53 -6.06
C THR A 60 -19.56 -8.55 -5.09
N PRO A 61 -20.06 -8.41 -3.86
CA PRO A 61 -19.41 -7.57 -2.85
C PRO A 61 -17.99 -8.05 -2.55
N GLY A 62 -17.04 -7.11 -2.51
CA GLY A 62 -15.64 -7.38 -2.17
C GLY A 62 -15.41 -7.57 -0.65
N LEU A 63 -14.15 -7.54 -0.26
CA LEU A 63 -13.74 -7.71 1.14
C LEU A 63 -13.82 -6.41 1.96
N ILE A 64 -14.05 -5.28 1.32
CA ILE A 64 -14.14 -3.99 2.00
C ILE A 64 -15.26 -4.02 3.06
N GLY A 65 -14.94 -3.63 4.30
CA GLY A 65 -15.89 -3.66 5.40
C GLY A 65 -16.11 -5.03 6.06
N GLU A 66 -15.35 -6.06 5.65
CA GLU A 66 -15.41 -7.37 6.31
C GLU A 66 -14.87 -7.29 7.74
N PRO A 67 -15.60 -7.85 8.73
CA PRO A 67 -15.14 -7.83 10.13
C PRO A 67 -13.79 -8.53 10.36
N GLU A 68 -13.44 -9.47 9.51
CA GLU A 68 -12.16 -10.17 9.56
C GLU A 68 -10.96 -9.25 9.29
N LEU A 69 -11.20 -8.11 8.65
CA LEU A 69 -10.19 -7.09 8.38
C LEU A 69 -10.08 -6.02 9.47
N ASP A 70 -10.89 -6.09 10.53
CA ASP A 70 -10.79 -5.14 11.64
C ASP A 70 -9.37 -5.16 12.24
N GLY A 71 -8.74 -3.99 12.29
CA GLY A 71 -7.36 -3.84 12.78
C GLY A 71 -6.28 -4.39 11.83
N VAL A 72 -6.63 -4.77 10.60
CA VAL A 72 -5.65 -5.08 9.54
C VAL A 72 -5.34 -3.82 8.76
N THR A 73 -4.06 -3.47 8.63
CA THR A 73 -3.65 -2.38 7.74
C THR A 73 -3.80 -2.81 6.28
N LEU A 74 -4.55 -2.03 5.52
CA LEU A 74 -4.82 -2.29 4.11
C LEU A 74 -3.76 -1.59 3.26
N MET A 75 -2.82 -2.36 2.71
CA MET A 75 -1.76 -1.85 1.87
C MET A 75 -2.25 -1.68 0.44
N LEU A 76 -2.33 -0.45 -0.01
CA LEU A 76 -2.57 -0.08 -1.41
C LEU A 76 -1.25 -0.10 -2.19
N SER A 77 -1.33 -0.08 -3.50
CA SER A 77 -0.13 -0.04 -4.34
C SER A 77 -0.24 1.02 -5.43
N ASP A 78 0.92 1.42 -5.93
CA ASP A 78 1.01 2.17 -7.16
C ASP A 78 0.89 1.25 -8.40
N ASN A 79 1.11 1.82 -9.58
CA ASN A 79 1.07 1.11 -10.85
C ASN A 79 2.43 0.51 -11.26
N ASN A 80 3.34 0.26 -10.34
CA ASN A 80 4.74 -0.13 -10.54
C ASN A 80 5.65 0.96 -11.13
N HIS A 81 5.11 2.14 -11.39
CA HIS A 81 5.86 3.26 -11.99
C HIS A 81 5.68 4.55 -11.19
N GLY A 82 5.39 4.44 -9.89
CA GLY A 82 5.27 5.56 -8.97
C GLY A 82 4.02 6.41 -9.17
N SER A 83 2.96 5.90 -9.77
CA SER A 83 1.66 6.59 -9.80
C SER A 83 0.62 5.80 -9.04
N THR A 84 0.02 6.43 -8.05
CA THR A 84 -1.02 5.86 -7.20
C THR A 84 -2.21 5.38 -8.04
N ARG A 85 -2.70 4.18 -7.78
CA ARG A 85 -3.84 3.59 -8.52
C ARG A 85 -5.16 4.00 -7.91
N THR A 86 -5.33 3.75 -6.64
CA THR A 86 -6.55 4.04 -5.87
C THR A 86 -6.18 4.56 -4.49
N LEU A 87 -6.99 5.49 -4.01
CA LEU A 87 -6.88 6.03 -2.65
C LEU A 87 -8.20 5.80 -1.91
N PRO A 88 -8.19 5.75 -0.55
CA PRO A 88 -9.40 5.55 0.21
C PRO A 88 -10.40 6.68 -0.02
N SER A 89 -11.64 6.34 -0.39
CA SER A 89 -12.72 7.33 -0.40
C SER A 89 -12.98 7.85 1.02
N PRO A 90 -13.62 9.01 1.18
CA PRO A 90 -13.92 9.55 2.52
C PRO A 90 -14.60 8.53 3.46
N GLU A 91 -15.49 7.70 2.92
CA GLU A 91 -16.19 6.68 3.69
C GLU A 91 -15.27 5.54 4.14
N MET A 92 -14.27 5.21 3.33
CA MET A 92 -13.30 4.14 3.61
C MET A 92 -12.26 4.56 4.65
N ARG A 93 -11.99 5.87 4.81
CA ARG A 93 -10.94 6.38 5.72
C ARG A 93 -11.21 6.05 7.20
N SER A 94 -12.42 5.61 7.55
CA SER A 94 -12.76 5.17 8.90
C SER A 94 -12.37 3.71 9.21
N HIS A 95 -11.70 3.01 8.29
CA HIS A 95 -11.26 1.64 8.51
C HIS A 95 -10.33 1.55 9.73
N PRO A 96 -10.64 0.68 10.73
CA PRO A 96 -9.92 0.66 12.01
C PRO A 96 -8.43 0.29 11.92
N GLY A 97 -8.03 -0.47 10.92
CA GLY A 97 -6.63 -0.85 10.68
C GLY A 97 -5.83 0.17 9.88
N GLY A 98 -6.50 1.23 9.37
CA GLY A 98 -5.88 2.24 8.54
C GLY A 98 -5.35 1.70 7.20
N TYR A 99 -4.61 2.55 6.51
CA TYR A 99 -4.09 2.27 5.17
C TYR A 99 -2.59 2.49 5.11
N GLY A 100 -1.93 1.65 4.31
CA GLY A 100 -0.53 1.78 3.92
C GLY A 100 -0.37 1.89 2.40
N MET A 101 0.85 2.19 1.96
CA MET A 101 1.22 2.26 0.54
C MET A 101 2.44 1.40 0.26
N TYR A 102 2.39 0.65 -0.82
CA TYR A 102 3.54 0.01 -1.46
C TYR A 102 3.88 0.79 -2.72
N TYR A 103 4.98 1.53 -2.66
CA TYR A 103 5.42 2.47 -3.69
C TYR A 103 6.66 1.96 -4.43
N HIS A 104 6.74 2.17 -5.75
CA HIS A 104 7.87 1.74 -6.57
C HIS A 104 8.73 2.94 -6.99
N MET A 105 9.97 2.95 -6.53
CA MET A 105 11.05 3.80 -7.06
C MET A 105 11.88 3.06 -8.09
N ASP A 106 11.75 1.75 -8.13
CA ASP A 106 12.45 0.84 -9.02
C ASP A 106 11.50 -0.28 -9.43
N MET A 107 11.60 -0.74 -10.66
CA MET A 107 10.79 -1.84 -11.16
C MET A 107 11.62 -2.74 -12.08
N HIS A 108 11.72 -3.99 -11.70
CA HIS A 108 12.30 -5.06 -12.51
C HIS A 108 11.20 -5.85 -13.21
N GLY A 109 11.07 -5.72 -14.50
CA GLY A 109 10.10 -6.49 -15.26
C GLY A 109 9.43 -5.74 -16.41
N GLY A 110 8.41 -6.36 -16.97
CA GLY A 110 7.67 -5.79 -18.09
C GLY A 110 6.56 -4.83 -17.65
N PRO A 111 6.08 -3.98 -18.55
CA PRO A 111 6.57 -3.79 -19.92
C PRO A 111 7.85 -2.96 -20.01
N HIS A 112 8.23 -2.23 -18.93
CA HIS A 112 9.42 -1.41 -18.86
C HIS A 112 10.12 -1.61 -17.53
N SER A 113 11.36 -2.05 -17.56
CA SER A 113 12.26 -2.00 -16.42
C SER A 113 12.83 -0.60 -16.29
N PHE A 114 12.91 -0.10 -15.05
CA PHE A 114 13.71 1.06 -14.68
C PHE A 114 14.42 0.76 -13.37
N GLU A 115 15.66 0.39 -13.48
CA GLU A 115 16.48 -0.11 -12.37
C GLU A 115 17.78 0.68 -12.28
N TRP A 116 18.39 0.62 -11.11
CA TRP A 116 19.79 0.86 -10.76
C TRP A 116 20.41 2.24 -11.11
N VAL A 117 19.74 3.13 -11.66
CA VAL A 117 20.24 4.51 -11.76
C VAL A 117 19.20 5.39 -11.14
N GLY A 118 19.46 6.02 -10.01
CA GLY A 118 18.54 6.91 -9.28
C GLY A 118 17.69 7.83 -10.17
N ALA A 119 16.87 7.21 -11.00
CA ALA A 119 16.00 7.86 -11.98
C ALA A 119 14.69 8.37 -11.37
N THR A 120 14.53 8.18 -10.05
CA THR A 120 13.33 8.59 -9.32
C THR A 120 13.17 10.11 -9.35
N TYR A 121 12.04 10.56 -9.86
CA TYR A 121 11.69 11.97 -9.91
C TYR A 121 11.06 12.40 -8.58
N LEU A 122 11.83 13.02 -7.69
CA LEU A 122 11.37 13.37 -6.34
C LEU A 122 10.08 14.21 -6.28
N PRO A 123 9.84 15.20 -7.16
CA PRO A 123 8.57 15.91 -7.16
C PRO A 123 7.36 15.00 -7.35
N LYS A 124 7.49 13.91 -8.11
CA LYS A 124 6.44 12.91 -8.26
C LYS A 124 6.24 12.11 -6.98
N VAL A 125 7.33 11.68 -6.33
CA VAL A 125 7.25 11.01 -5.02
C VAL A 125 6.51 11.89 -4.02
N TRP A 126 6.88 13.17 -3.96
CA TRP A 126 6.21 14.14 -3.10
C TRP A 126 4.72 14.26 -3.41
N GLU A 127 4.35 14.49 -4.67
CA GLU A 127 2.95 14.64 -5.09
C GLU A 127 2.09 13.42 -4.74
N GLU A 128 2.56 12.23 -5.12
CA GLU A 128 1.83 10.98 -4.92
C GLU A 128 1.71 10.61 -3.43
N MET A 129 2.79 10.75 -2.66
CA MET A 129 2.80 10.34 -1.26
C MET A 129 2.12 11.36 -0.34
N THR A 130 2.19 12.67 -0.64
CA THR A 130 1.41 13.66 0.11
C THR A 130 -0.07 13.53 -0.17
N ALA A 131 -0.49 13.32 -1.42
CA ALA A 131 -1.89 13.03 -1.74
C ALA A 131 -2.38 11.77 -1.03
N ALA A 132 -1.58 10.70 -1.02
CA ALA A 132 -1.92 9.48 -0.29
C ALA A 132 -2.08 9.74 1.21
N TYR A 133 -1.18 10.51 1.82
CA TYR A 133 -1.26 10.87 3.24
C TYR A 133 -2.52 11.70 3.56
N GLU A 134 -2.84 12.70 2.73
CA GLU A 134 -4.06 13.53 2.88
C GLU A 134 -5.32 12.66 2.79
N ASP A 135 -5.30 11.63 1.97
CA ASP A 135 -6.40 10.67 1.81
C ASP A 135 -6.41 9.54 2.84
N GLY A 136 -5.55 9.61 3.85
CA GLY A 136 -5.61 8.73 5.02
C GLY A 136 -4.67 7.52 4.96
N VAL A 137 -3.73 7.47 4.02
CA VAL A 137 -2.71 6.42 3.92
C VAL A 137 -1.53 6.76 4.83
N ARG A 138 -1.63 6.40 6.14
CA ARG A 138 -0.75 6.92 7.19
C ARG A 138 -0.08 5.86 8.05
N GLU A 139 -0.50 4.58 7.95
CA GLU A 139 -0.04 3.56 8.91
C GLU A 139 1.34 3.02 8.58
N ILE A 140 1.59 2.74 7.30
CA ILE A 140 2.87 2.18 6.86
C ILE A 140 3.12 2.53 5.39
N TRP A 141 4.34 2.99 5.10
CA TRP A 141 4.82 3.16 3.74
C TRP A 141 5.98 2.23 3.48
N VAL A 142 5.90 1.50 2.40
CA VAL A 142 6.93 0.57 1.93
C VAL A 142 7.34 1.02 0.54
N THR A 143 8.64 1.07 0.27
CA THR A 143 9.13 1.35 -1.08
C THR A 143 9.97 0.22 -1.63
N ASN A 144 9.73 -0.10 -2.89
CA ASN A 144 10.61 -0.93 -3.69
C ASN A 144 11.66 -0.03 -4.35
N ILE A 145 12.92 -0.28 -4.04
CA ILE A 145 14.05 0.53 -4.50
C ILE A 145 15.09 -0.28 -5.28
N GLY A 146 14.89 -1.60 -5.41
CA GLY A 146 15.91 -2.48 -5.98
C GLY A 146 17.21 -2.49 -5.17
N ASP A 147 18.33 -2.24 -5.81
CA ASP A 147 19.62 -2.07 -5.13
C ASP A 147 19.67 -0.70 -4.43
N ILE A 148 20.10 -0.70 -3.17
CA ILE A 148 20.24 0.55 -2.39
C ILE A 148 21.32 1.44 -3.00
N ASP A 149 22.40 0.83 -3.42
CA ASP A 149 23.49 1.54 -4.10
C ASP A 149 22.95 2.25 -5.35
N THR A 150 23.22 3.54 -5.47
CA THR A 150 22.68 4.44 -6.49
C THR A 150 21.25 4.97 -6.28
N GLN A 151 20.52 4.48 -5.28
CA GLN A 151 19.16 4.93 -4.94
C GLN A 151 19.08 5.71 -3.60
N GLU A 152 20.22 5.94 -2.94
CA GLU A 152 20.30 6.49 -1.58
C GLU A 152 19.59 7.84 -1.47
N PHE A 153 19.74 8.69 -2.48
CA PHE A 153 19.15 10.02 -2.48
C PHE A 153 17.61 9.96 -2.47
N GLY A 154 17.04 9.16 -3.37
CA GLY A 154 15.59 8.96 -3.44
C GLY A 154 15.04 8.29 -2.19
N LEU A 155 15.75 7.28 -1.69
CA LEU A 155 15.38 6.57 -0.46
C LEU A 155 15.41 7.49 0.76
N SER A 156 16.47 8.28 0.93
CA SER A 156 16.56 9.24 2.04
C SER A 156 15.39 10.21 2.01
N TYR A 157 15.09 10.78 0.86
CA TYR A 157 13.96 11.70 0.72
C TYR A 157 12.62 11.03 1.07
N PHE A 158 12.39 9.81 0.58
CA PHE A 158 11.15 9.08 0.89
C PHE A 158 11.00 8.80 2.39
N LEU A 159 12.10 8.42 3.05
CA LEU A 159 12.10 8.14 4.49
C LEU A 159 11.93 9.40 5.32
N ASP A 160 12.55 10.52 4.93
CA ASP A 160 12.38 11.80 5.60
C ASP A 160 10.95 12.33 5.45
N LEU A 161 10.37 12.20 4.25
CA LEU A 161 8.96 12.52 3.99
C LEU A 161 8.01 11.66 4.84
N ALA A 162 8.29 10.37 4.96
CA ALA A 162 7.49 9.45 5.77
C ALA A 162 7.63 9.72 7.28
N TYR A 163 8.81 10.16 7.72
CA TYR A 163 9.09 10.45 9.12
C TYR A 163 8.47 11.77 9.60
N ASP A 164 8.52 12.80 8.78
CA ASP A 164 7.99 14.13 9.10
C ASP A 164 7.32 14.77 7.88
N ILE A 165 6.07 14.41 7.67
CA ILE A 165 5.29 14.91 6.54
C ILE A 165 5.03 16.43 6.63
N ASP A 166 4.98 16.99 7.82
CA ASP A 166 4.76 18.42 8.02
C ASP A 166 5.99 19.23 7.61
N ALA A 167 7.19 18.69 7.81
CA ALA A 167 8.44 19.31 7.38
C ALA A 167 8.69 19.16 5.87
N TRP A 168 8.32 18.02 5.28
CA TRP A 168 8.72 17.67 3.91
C TRP A 168 7.56 17.66 2.91
N GLY A 169 6.31 17.60 3.36
CA GLY A 169 5.11 17.41 2.52
C GLY A 169 4.23 18.64 2.33
N GLY A 170 4.46 19.75 3.03
CA GLY A 170 3.58 20.93 3.00
C GLY A 170 3.46 21.55 1.61
N GLN A 171 2.26 22.03 1.25
CA GLN A 171 1.98 22.64 -0.07
C GLN A 171 2.82 23.89 -0.38
N ASP A 172 3.31 24.58 0.64
CA ASP A 172 4.23 25.72 0.48
C ASP A 172 5.69 25.27 0.33
N GLN A 173 5.94 23.96 0.34
CA GLN A 173 7.27 23.37 0.45
C GLN A 173 7.71 22.55 -0.77
N ILE A 174 7.46 23.04 -1.95
CA ILE A 174 8.40 22.82 -3.08
C ILE A 174 9.83 23.15 -2.59
N SER A 175 9.96 24.04 -1.62
CA SER A 175 11.19 24.32 -0.85
C SER A 175 11.75 23.12 -0.08
N GLY A 176 10.97 22.13 0.35
CA GLY A 176 11.48 20.94 1.01
C GLY A 176 12.37 20.09 0.10
N ILE A 177 11.99 19.93 -1.16
CA ILE A 177 12.83 19.25 -2.16
C ILE A 177 14.07 20.08 -2.51
N GLU A 178 13.94 21.39 -2.54
CA GLU A 178 15.08 22.29 -2.79
C GLU A 178 16.07 22.29 -1.63
N SER A 179 15.61 22.32 -0.38
CA SER A 179 16.47 22.25 0.79
C SER A 179 17.08 20.86 1.02
N PHE A 180 16.52 19.82 0.47
CA PHE A 180 17.12 18.48 0.52
C PHE A 180 18.38 18.34 -0.35
N ARG A 181 18.59 19.26 -1.31
CA ARG A 181 19.80 19.27 -2.16
C ARG A 181 20.99 20.01 -1.55
N ASP A 182 20.78 20.80 -0.52
CA ASP A 182 21.80 21.57 0.19
C ASP A 182 22.34 20.82 1.42
#